data_f940cc52806f659ec423f20f05c3c231
#
_entry.id   f940cc52806f659ec423f20f05c3c231
#
_cell.length_a   1.000
_cell.length_b   1.000
_cell.length_c   1.000
_cell.angle_alpha   90.00
_cell.angle_beta   90.00
_cell.angle_gamma   90.00
#
_symmetry.space_group_name_H-M   'P 1'
#
loop_
_entity.id
_entity.type
_entity.pdbx_description
1 polymer ?
#
loop_
_entity_poly.entity_id
_entity_poly.type
_entity_poly.pdbx_seq_one_letter_code
_entity_poly.pdbx_strand_id
1 'polypeptide(L)' 'MNPKPIRTKDDYRAALVQASAWFDNEPEPGSAEANAFAILLTLIEAYENQHFPIGRAI' A
#
# COMPACT_ATOMS: atom_id res chain seq x y z
N MET A 1 5.54 10.90 -7.57
CA MET A 1 5.39 10.67 -6.17
C MET A 1 6.07 9.40 -5.74
N ASN A 2 6.84 9.45 -4.71
CA ASN A 2 7.55 8.27 -4.26
C ASN A 2 6.90 7.66 -3.05
N PRO A 3 6.61 6.37 -3.11
CA PRO A 3 6.04 5.71 -1.95
C PRO A 3 7.05 5.73 -0.81
N LYS A 4 6.57 5.95 0.38
CA LYS A 4 7.43 5.96 1.53
C LYS A 4 7.22 4.72 2.37
N PRO A 5 8.23 4.27 3.09
CA PRO A 5 8.02 3.14 3.99
C PRO A 5 6.94 3.48 5.01
N ILE A 6 6.17 2.52 5.36
CA ILE A 6 5.11 2.71 6.33
C ILE A 6 5.67 2.38 7.69
N ARG A 7 5.75 3.36 8.56
CA ARG A 7 6.32 3.17 9.88
C ARG A 7 5.34 3.38 11.01
N THR A 8 4.34 4.19 10.79
CA THR A 8 3.39 4.53 11.84
C THR A 8 1.98 4.25 11.35
N LYS A 9 1.04 4.29 12.25
CA LYS A 9 -0.34 4.12 11.88
C LYS A 9 -0.81 5.22 10.97
N ASP A 10 -0.30 6.43 11.16
CA ASP A 10 -0.66 7.54 10.29
C ASP A 10 -0.15 7.29 8.88
N ASP A 11 1.05 6.77 8.75
CA ASP A 11 1.59 6.42 7.44
C ASP A 11 0.75 5.35 6.79
N TYR A 12 0.35 4.37 7.57
CA TYR A 12 -0.47 3.28 7.09
C TYR A 12 -1.82 3.79 6.59
N ARG A 13 -2.41 4.68 7.35
CA ARG A 13 -3.69 5.25 6.97
C ARG A 13 -3.59 6.06 5.70
N ALA A 14 -2.55 6.87 5.60
CA ALA A 14 -2.32 7.65 4.38
C ALA A 14 -2.13 6.73 3.18
N ALA A 15 -1.41 5.64 3.38
CA ALA A 15 -1.19 4.68 2.32
C ALA A 15 -2.50 4.04 1.87
N LEU A 16 -3.37 3.72 2.81
CA LEU A 16 -4.66 3.15 2.47
C LEU A 16 -5.54 4.12 1.69
N VAL A 17 -5.50 5.39 2.05
CA VAL A 17 -6.25 6.40 1.32
C VAL A 17 -5.75 6.50 -0.11
N GLN A 18 -4.44 6.51 -0.28
CA GLN A 18 -3.85 6.59 -1.62
C GLN A 18 -4.20 5.35 -2.43
N ALA A 19 -4.12 4.18 -1.82
CA ALA A 19 -4.45 2.94 -2.51
C ALA A 19 -5.92 2.92 -2.92
N SER A 20 -6.79 3.41 -2.05
CA SER A 20 -8.21 3.48 -2.37
C SER A 20 -8.47 4.36 -3.58
N ALA A 21 -7.80 5.49 -3.65
CA ALA A 21 -7.96 6.38 -4.79
C ALA A 21 -7.54 5.70 -6.08
N TRP A 22 -6.47 4.94 -6.02
CA TRP A 22 -6.01 4.23 -7.21
C TRP A 22 -6.89 3.03 -7.56
N PHE A 23 -7.53 2.41 -6.58
CA PHE A 23 -8.49 1.35 -6.87
C PHE A 23 -9.71 1.90 -7.61
N ASP A 24 -10.12 3.10 -7.24
CA ASP A 24 -11.25 3.73 -7.91
C ASP A 24 -10.90 4.19 -9.32
N ASN A 25 -9.66 4.59 -9.52
CA ASN A 25 -9.25 5.12 -10.80
C ASN A 25 -7.89 4.55 -11.11
N GLU A 26 -7.86 3.35 -11.61
CA GLU A 26 -6.61 2.61 -11.80
C GLU A 26 -5.66 3.30 -12.74
N PRO A 27 -4.38 3.37 -12.39
CA PRO A 27 -3.39 3.97 -13.28
C PRO A 27 -3.20 3.08 -14.50
N GLU A 28 -2.74 3.70 -15.55
CA GLU A 28 -2.49 2.99 -16.78
C GLU A 28 -1.37 1.98 -16.61
N PRO A 29 -1.50 0.78 -17.14
CA PRO A 29 -0.44 -0.22 -17.01
C PRO A 29 0.87 0.30 -17.58
N GLY A 30 1.93 0.07 -16.88
CA GLY A 30 3.25 0.50 -17.32
C GLY A 30 3.58 1.94 -17.00
N SER A 31 2.65 2.66 -16.38
CA SER A 31 2.92 4.05 -16.02
C SER A 31 3.70 4.12 -14.72
N ALA A 32 4.23 5.28 -14.43
CA ALA A 32 4.93 5.49 -13.16
C ALA A 32 3.97 5.32 -11.99
N GLU A 33 2.73 5.74 -12.17
CA GLU A 33 1.72 5.58 -11.13
C GLU A 33 1.38 4.12 -10.89
N ALA A 34 1.35 3.32 -11.95
CA ALA A 34 1.09 1.90 -11.78
C ALA A 34 2.20 1.22 -10.99
N ASN A 35 3.44 1.62 -11.25
CA ASN A 35 4.57 1.12 -10.49
C ASN A 35 4.47 1.55 -9.04
N ALA A 36 4.16 2.80 -8.79
CA ALA A 36 4.02 3.33 -7.44
C ALA A 36 2.91 2.61 -6.70
N PHE A 37 1.82 2.30 -7.39
CA PHE A 37 0.70 1.58 -6.80
C PHE A 37 1.15 0.18 -6.35
N ALA A 38 1.86 -0.52 -7.22
CA ALA A 38 2.33 -1.85 -6.89
C ALA A 38 3.27 -1.83 -5.67
N ILE A 39 4.17 -0.86 -5.63
CA ILE A 39 5.08 -0.73 -4.51
C ILE A 39 4.30 -0.39 -3.24
N LEU A 40 3.33 0.49 -3.34
CA LEU A 40 2.53 0.89 -2.20
C LEU A 40 1.78 -0.31 -1.62
N LEU A 41 1.20 -1.13 -2.46
CA LEU A 41 0.50 -2.32 -2.00
C LEU A 41 1.44 -3.28 -1.28
N THR A 42 2.65 -3.41 -1.79
CA THR A 42 3.66 -4.25 -1.15
C THR A 42 4.02 -3.70 0.24
N LEU A 43 4.15 -2.39 0.35
CA LEU A 43 4.48 -1.77 1.64
C LEU A 43 3.33 -1.92 2.63
N ILE A 44 2.11 -1.78 2.16
CA ILE A 44 0.93 -1.97 3.00
C ILE A 44 0.89 -3.40 3.51
N GLU A 45 1.13 -4.34 2.62
CA GLU A 45 1.10 -5.74 2.96
C GLU A 45 2.17 -6.07 3.99
N ALA A 46 3.36 -5.56 3.82
CA ALA A 46 4.45 -5.79 4.74
C ALA A 46 4.13 -5.23 6.13
N TYR A 47 3.53 -4.05 6.17
CA TYR A 47 3.15 -3.46 7.44
C TYR A 47 2.09 -4.30 8.13
N GLU A 48 1.10 -4.74 7.36
CA GLU A 48 0.02 -5.55 7.91
C GLU A 48 0.52 -6.88 8.45
N ASN A 49 1.44 -7.49 7.74
CA ASN A 49 2.00 -8.75 8.19
C ASN A 49 2.76 -8.59 9.51
N GLN A 50 3.35 -7.44 9.71
CA GLN A 50 4.12 -7.21 10.89
C GLN A 50 3.25 -6.81 12.09
N HIS A 51 2.24 -6.01 11.83
CA HIS A 51 1.42 -5.45 12.90
C HIS A 51 0.08 -6.15 13.08
N PHE A 52 -0.41 -6.81 12.07
CA PHE A 52 -1.68 -7.53 12.12
C PHE A 52 -1.49 -8.90 11.53
N PRO A 53 -0.76 -9.73 12.18
CA PRO A 53 -0.45 -11.06 11.64
C PRO A 53 -1.72 -11.86 11.62
N ILE A 54 -2.41 -11.85 10.57
CA ILE A 54 -3.56 -12.48 10.44
C ILE A 54 -3.44 -13.84 10.56
N GLY A 55 -3.81 -14.26 11.33
CA GLY A 55 -3.78 -15.50 11.55
C GLY A 55 -3.58 -16.56 10.78
N ARG A 56 -2.91 -16.66 10.27
CA ARG A 56 -2.65 -17.52 9.53
C ARG A 56 -2.38 -18.56 10.29
N ALA A 57 -2.45 -18.60 11.11
CA ALA A 57 -2.08 -19.50 11.81
C ALA A 57 -2.79 -20.65 11.83
N ILE A 58 -3.06 -20.96 11.76
CA ILE A 58 -3.62 -21.86 11.75
C ILE A 58 -3.41 -22.55 11.94
#